data_972dc850b03ae90c5dd0adbc111f402b
#
_entry.id   972dc850b03ae90c5dd0adbc111f402b
#
_cell.length_a   1.000
_cell.length_b   1.000
_cell.length_c   1.000
_cell.angle_alpha   90.00
_cell.angle_beta   90.00
_cell.angle_gamma   90.00
#
_symmetry.space_group_name_H-M   'P 1'
#
loop_
_entity.id
_entity.type
_entity.pdbx_description
1 polymer ?
#
loop_
_entity_poly.entity_id
_entity_poly.type
_entity_poly.pdbx_seq_one_letter_code
_entity_poly.pdbx_strand_id
1 'polypeptide(L)'
;MQKKYLGRPNYLKQLLAYQDSDLVKIVTGIRRCGKSTLMLLMVEELRKQGISEKNIIHMNMESLQYHELMDYMSFYQHIKEGIQSPGKHYLFFDEIQTVTGWEKAIESLRLDHDVDIYITGSNAYFLSSQLS
;
A
#
# COMPACT_ATOMS: atom_id res chain seq x y z
N MET A 1 -5.90 7.42 12.32
CA MET A 1 -6.26 7.57 10.92
C MET A 1 -7.75 7.37 10.73
N GLN A 2 -8.34 8.23 9.96
CA GLN A 2 -9.75 8.17 9.74
C GLN A 2 -10.10 7.14 8.68
N LYS A 3 -11.03 6.25 9.00
CA LYS A 3 -11.49 5.27 8.06
C LYS A 3 -12.58 5.89 7.19
N LYS A 4 -12.46 5.71 5.91
CA LYS A 4 -13.46 6.19 4.97
C LYS A 4 -14.02 5.06 4.17
N TYR A 5 -15.34 5.02 4.11
CA TYR A 5 -16.00 4.15 3.15
C TYR A 5 -16.15 4.93 1.88
N LEU A 6 -15.52 4.44 0.84
CA LEU A 6 -15.54 5.13 -0.42
C LEU A 6 -16.69 4.61 -1.26
N GLY A 7 -17.48 5.52 -1.79
CA GLY A 7 -18.52 5.17 -2.74
C GLY A 7 -17.88 4.61 -4.00
N ARG A 8 -18.53 3.63 -4.59
CA ARG A 8 -17.93 2.91 -5.69
C ARG A 8 -17.35 3.77 -6.79
N PRO A 9 -18.11 4.70 -7.36
CA PRO A 9 -17.56 5.45 -8.50
C PRO A 9 -16.45 6.41 -8.08
N ASN A 10 -16.24 6.62 -6.79
CA ASN A 10 -15.33 7.62 -6.29
C ASN A 10 -14.08 7.08 -5.62
N TYR A 11 -13.89 5.76 -5.63
CA TYR A 11 -12.73 5.17 -4.95
C TYR A 11 -11.42 5.74 -5.48
N LEU A 12 -11.26 5.70 -6.80
CA LEU A 12 -10.04 6.18 -7.40
C LEU A 12 -9.85 7.68 -7.15
N LYS A 13 -10.92 8.43 -7.28
CA LYS A 13 -10.86 9.87 -7.07
C LYS A 13 -10.44 10.20 -5.64
N GLN A 14 -10.93 9.43 -4.68
CA GLN A 14 -10.57 9.66 -3.28
C GLN A 14 -9.11 9.29 -3.01
N LEU A 15 -8.63 8.21 -3.62
CA LEU A 15 -7.21 7.87 -3.49
C LEU A 15 -6.34 8.97 -4.06
N LEU A 16 -6.71 9.48 -5.21
CA LEU A 16 -5.96 10.57 -5.83
C LEU A 16 -5.95 11.81 -4.96
N ALA A 17 -7.04 12.07 -4.26
CA ALA A 17 -7.13 13.23 -3.38
C ALA A 17 -6.14 13.15 -2.21
N TYR A 18 -5.77 11.94 -1.81
CA TYR A 18 -4.81 11.75 -0.72
C TYR A 18 -3.40 11.44 -1.20
N GLN A 19 -3.18 11.45 -2.51
CA GLN A 19 -1.86 11.22 -3.07
C GLN A 19 -0.87 12.24 -2.51
N ASP A 20 0.34 11.77 -2.22
CA ASP A 20 1.43 12.61 -1.71
C ASP A 20 1.19 13.20 -0.33
N SER A 21 0.20 12.66 0.39
CA SER A 21 -0.01 13.05 1.78
C SER A 21 0.84 12.16 2.68
N ASP A 22 0.97 12.56 3.95
CA ASP A 22 1.70 11.75 4.94
C ASP A 22 0.92 10.53 5.39
N LEU A 23 -0.32 10.40 4.97
CA LEU A 23 -1.18 9.32 5.44
C LEU A 23 -0.92 8.04 4.67
N VAL A 24 -0.96 6.93 5.39
CA VAL A 24 -1.00 5.62 4.76
C VAL A 24 -2.44 5.39 4.33
N LYS A 25 -2.65 5.10 3.04
CA LYS A 25 -3.99 4.91 2.51
C LYS A 25 -4.38 3.45 2.63
N ILE A 26 -5.45 3.19 3.38
CA ILE A 26 -5.92 1.83 3.63
C ILE A 26 -7.25 1.62 2.92
N VAL A 27 -7.27 0.64 2.02
CA VAL A 27 -8.47 0.29 1.28
C VAL A 27 -9.03 -1.01 1.85
N THR A 28 -10.22 -0.92 2.44
CA THR A 28 -10.90 -2.07 3.02
C THR A 28 -12.36 -2.08 2.59
N GLY A 29 -13.08 -3.12 2.98
CA GLY A 29 -14.53 -3.16 2.78
C GLY A 29 -15.00 -3.43 1.39
N ILE A 30 -14.09 -3.63 0.44
CA ILE A 30 -14.40 -3.94 -0.93
C ILE A 30 -14.11 -5.41 -1.16
N ARG A 31 -14.89 -6.05 -2.03
CA ARG A 31 -14.59 -7.42 -2.39
C ARG A 31 -13.20 -7.49 -3.00
N ARG A 32 -12.52 -8.63 -2.78
CA ARG A 32 -11.12 -8.78 -3.16
C ARG A 32 -10.80 -8.32 -4.57
N CYS A 33 -11.68 -8.59 -5.54
CA CYS A 33 -11.44 -8.16 -6.91
C CYS A 33 -11.37 -6.65 -7.03
N GLY A 34 -12.24 -5.97 -6.27
CA GLY A 34 -12.32 -4.53 -6.32
C GLY A 34 -11.09 -3.84 -5.76
N LYS A 35 -10.55 -4.39 -4.67
CA LYS A 35 -9.35 -3.78 -4.05
C LYS A 35 -8.15 -3.85 -4.99
N SER A 36 -7.91 -5.02 -5.56
CA SER A 36 -6.78 -5.19 -6.48
C SER A 36 -6.93 -4.33 -7.71
N THR A 37 -8.14 -4.27 -8.25
CA THR A 37 -8.42 -3.44 -9.41
C THR A 37 -8.14 -1.97 -9.11
N LEU A 38 -8.58 -1.52 -7.95
CA LEU A 38 -8.37 -0.13 -7.55
C LEU A 38 -6.89 0.21 -7.46
N MET A 39 -6.09 -0.71 -6.91
CA MET A 39 -4.64 -0.51 -6.84
C MET A 39 -4.04 -0.37 -8.23
N LEU A 40 -4.46 -1.23 -9.15
CA LEU A 40 -3.96 -1.15 -10.52
C LEU A 40 -4.36 0.15 -11.20
N LEU A 41 -5.57 0.61 -10.96
CA LEU A 41 -6.02 1.89 -11.52
C LEU A 41 -5.20 3.05 -10.98
N MET A 42 -4.87 3.00 -9.69
CA MET A 42 -4.05 4.04 -9.10
C MET A 42 -2.64 4.04 -9.71
N VAL A 43 -2.07 2.86 -9.92
CA VAL A 43 -0.75 2.75 -10.57
C VAL A 43 -0.82 3.37 -11.96
N GLU A 44 -1.89 3.10 -12.71
CA GLU A 44 -2.04 3.68 -14.04
C GLU A 44 -2.13 5.20 -13.99
N GLU A 45 -2.82 5.74 -12.99
CA GLU A 45 -2.88 7.18 -12.85
C GLU A 45 -1.51 7.79 -12.59
N LEU A 46 -0.69 7.12 -11.79
CA LEU A 46 0.67 7.58 -11.54
C LEU A 46 1.49 7.60 -12.83
N ARG A 47 1.33 6.57 -13.66
CA ARG A 47 2.01 6.53 -14.95
C ARG A 47 1.59 7.68 -15.83
N LYS A 48 0.30 8.01 -15.85
CA LYS A 48 -0.21 9.15 -16.61
C LYS A 48 0.38 10.46 -16.11
N GLN A 49 0.69 10.53 -14.83
CA GLN A 49 1.31 11.72 -14.26
C GLN A 49 2.79 11.81 -14.55
N GLY A 50 3.36 10.81 -15.21
CA GLY A 50 4.77 10.81 -15.54
C GLY A 50 5.67 10.21 -14.48
N ILE A 51 5.10 9.53 -13.48
CA ILE A 51 5.91 8.87 -12.44
C ILE A 51 6.64 7.68 -13.06
N SER A 52 7.94 7.61 -12.82
CA SER A 52 8.78 6.55 -13.36
C SER A 52 8.41 5.19 -12.78
N GLU A 53 8.48 4.15 -13.61
CA GLU A 53 8.26 2.77 -13.14
C GLU A 53 9.20 2.41 -12.00
N LYS A 54 10.40 2.96 -12.00
CA LYS A 54 11.37 2.69 -10.94
C LYS A 54 10.91 3.20 -9.59
N ASN A 55 9.97 4.13 -9.59
CA ASN A 55 9.45 4.73 -8.37
C ASN A 55 8.10 4.16 -7.95
N ILE A 56 7.65 3.08 -8.60
CA ILE A 56 6.39 2.43 -8.28
C ILE A 56 6.67 0.98 -7.91
N ILE A 57 6.28 0.59 -6.70
CA ILE A 57 6.42 -0.79 -6.24
C ILE A 57 5.03 -1.31 -5.91
N HIS A 58 4.65 -2.42 -6.55
CA HIS A 58 3.34 -3.01 -6.32
C HIS A 58 3.51 -4.51 -6.05
N MET A 59 3.08 -4.95 -4.88
CA MET A 59 3.25 -6.33 -4.44
C MET A 59 1.95 -6.86 -3.85
N ASN A 60 1.55 -8.04 -4.30
CA ASN A 60 0.45 -8.78 -3.68
C ASN A 60 1.06 -9.75 -2.69
N MET A 61 0.87 -9.48 -1.39
CA MET A 61 1.55 -10.24 -0.35
C MET A 61 1.01 -11.65 -0.18
N GLU A 62 -0.09 -11.98 -0.86
CA GLU A 62 -0.57 -13.36 -0.89
C GLU A 62 0.13 -14.22 -1.93
N SER A 63 0.91 -13.60 -2.81
CA SER A 63 1.62 -14.34 -3.85
C SER A 63 2.78 -15.14 -3.24
N LEU A 64 2.92 -16.39 -3.66
CA LEU A 64 3.99 -17.24 -3.16
C LEU A 64 5.37 -16.71 -3.52
N GLN A 65 5.48 -15.85 -4.52
CA GLN A 65 6.80 -15.30 -4.86
C GLN A 65 7.38 -14.47 -3.72
N TYR A 66 6.55 -14.05 -2.77
CA TYR A 66 7.01 -13.27 -1.62
C TYR A 66 6.99 -14.06 -0.32
N HIS A 67 6.97 -15.40 -0.41
CA HIS A 67 6.82 -16.23 0.78
C HIS A 67 7.95 -16.03 1.81
N GLU A 68 9.08 -15.52 1.39
CA GLU A 68 10.20 -15.27 2.31
C GLU A 68 10.11 -13.91 2.99
N LEU A 69 9.08 -13.12 2.67
CA LEU A 69 8.93 -11.77 3.19
C LEU A 69 7.78 -11.66 4.20
N MET A 70 7.45 -12.76 4.87
CA MET A 70 6.27 -12.77 5.74
C MET A 70 6.52 -12.22 7.13
N ASP A 71 7.75 -11.82 7.46
CA ASP A 71 8.03 -11.09 8.69
C ASP A 71 8.44 -9.66 8.34
N TYR A 72 8.21 -8.75 9.28
CA TYR A 72 8.38 -7.34 8.98
C TYR A 72 9.82 -6.96 8.64
N MET A 73 10.81 -7.63 9.22
CA MET A 73 12.22 -7.30 8.93
C MET A 73 12.60 -7.65 7.51
N SER A 74 12.25 -8.87 7.08
CA SER A 74 12.54 -9.30 5.72
C SER A 74 11.79 -8.45 4.71
N PHE A 75 10.53 -8.15 5.00
CA PHE A 75 9.71 -7.31 4.15
C PHE A 75 10.31 -5.90 4.02
N TYR A 76 10.63 -5.28 5.16
CA TYR A 76 11.21 -3.95 5.15
C TYR A 76 12.51 -3.91 4.34
N GLN A 77 13.38 -4.89 4.58
CA GLN A 77 14.67 -4.91 3.90
C GLN A 77 14.52 -5.05 2.39
N HIS A 78 13.57 -5.88 1.97
CA HIS A 78 13.29 -6.04 0.54
C HIS A 78 12.85 -4.73 -0.11
N ILE A 79 11.95 -4.01 0.54
CA ILE A 79 11.45 -2.74 0.02
C ILE A 79 12.58 -1.70 0.01
N LYS A 80 13.35 -1.65 1.09
CA LYS A 80 14.45 -0.72 1.19
C LYS A 80 15.44 -0.89 0.03
N GLU A 81 15.72 -2.14 -0.32
CA GLU A 81 16.61 -2.43 -1.43
C GLU A 81 16.02 -2.04 -2.78
N GLY A 82 14.70 -1.97 -2.85
CA GLY A 82 14.03 -1.55 -4.08
C GLY A 82 13.92 -0.04 -4.24
N ILE A 83 14.21 0.72 -3.18
CA ILE A 83 14.15 2.17 -3.22
C ILE A 83 15.53 2.70 -3.54
N GLN A 84 15.85 2.74 -4.85
CA GLN A 84 17.19 3.12 -5.28
C GLN A 84 17.22 4.36 -6.15
N SER A 85 16.09 4.71 -6.74
CA SER A 85 16.00 5.89 -7.59
C SER A 85 15.77 7.12 -6.73
N PRO A 86 16.16 8.30 -7.23
CA PRO A 86 15.84 9.52 -6.50
C PRO A 86 14.35 9.82 -6.55
N GLY A 87 13.87 10.58 -5.57
CA GLY A 87 12.50 11.04 -5.54
C GLY A 87 11.58 10.13 -4.76
N LYS A 88 10.34 10.54 -4.70
CA LYS A 88 9.32 9.81 -3.96
C LYS A 88 9.01 8.49 -4.62
N HIS A 89 8.84 7.46 -3.82
CA HIS A 89 8.41 6.15 -4.28
C HIS A 89 6.97 5.91 -3.84
N TYR A 90 6.21 5.24 -4.69
CA TYR A 90 4.80 4.94 -4.46
C TYR A 90 4.68 3.45 -4.24
N LEU A 91 4.25 3.07 -3.04
CA LEU A 91 4.26 1.67 -2.60
C LEU A 91 2.84 1.15 -2.46
N PHE A 92 2.55 0.03 -3.12
CA PHE A 92 1.24 -0.59 -3.12
C PHE A 92 1.36 -2.01 -2.62
N PHE A 93 0.73 -2.32 -1.49
CA PHE A 93 0.80 -3.67 -0.92
C PHE A 93 -0.60 -4.22 -0.74
N ASP A 94 -0.93 -5.23 -1.54
CA ASP A 94 -2.20 -5.94 -1.39
C ASP A 94 -2.10 -6.97 -0.29
N GLU A 95 -3.14 -7.06 0.54
CA GLU A 95 -3.25 -8.05 1.61
C GLU A 95 -2.06 -7.99 2.57
N ILE A 96 -1.80 -6.80 3.05
CA ILE A 96 -0.61 -6.53 3.89
C ILE A 96 -0.62 -7.32 5.18
N GLN A 97 -1.80 -7.73 5.67
CA GLN A 97 -1.89 -8.44 6.95
C GLN A 97 -1.23 -9.80 6.92
N THR A 98 -0.89 -10.33 5.74
CA THR A 98 -0.17 -11.59 5.66
C THR A 98 1.25 -11.44 6.19
N VAL A 99 1.78 -10.23 6.26
CA VAL A 99 3.12 -9.96 6.79
C VAL A 99 3.02 -9.74 8.29
N THR A 100 3.66 -10.62 9.06
CA THR A 100 3.66 -10.50 10.53
C THR A 100 4.41 -9.23 10.94
N GLY A 101 3.75 -8.41 11.75
CA GLY A 101 4.36 -7.18 12.21
C GLY A 101 4.40 -6.09 11.15
N TRP A 102 3.54 -6.18 10.14
CA TRP A 102 3.56 -5.25 9.01
C TRP A 102 3.52 -3.78 9.44
N GLU A 103 2.85 -3.48 10.56
CA GLU A 103 2.73 -2.10 11.02
C GLU A 103 4.11 -1.48 11.28
N LYS A 104 5.03 -2.26 11.84
CA LYS A 104 6.38 -1.79 12.10
C LYS A 104 7.12 -1.48 10.81
N ALA A 105 6.96 -2.34 9.81
CA ALA A 105 7.61 -2.13 8.53
C ALA A 105 7.06 -0.88 7.84
N ILE A 106 5.75 -0.72 7.81
CA ILE A 106 5.11 0.42 7.16
C ILE A 106 5.53 1.71 7.85
N GLU A 107 5.53 1.72 9.17
CA GLU A 107 5.92 2.92 9.91
C GLU A 107 7.39 3.27 9.66
N SER A 108 8.26 2.27 9.63
CA SER A 108 9.67 2.51 9.35
C SER A 108 9.90 3.04 7.95
N LEU A 109 9.18 2.49 6.98
CA LEU A 109 9.28 2.99 5.61
C LEU A 109 8.85 4.45 5.54
N ARG A 110 7.79 4.78 6.24
CA ARG A 110 7.27 6.15 6.24
C ARG A 110 8.25 7.12 6.90
N LEU A 111 8.90 6.68 7.97
CA LEU A 111 9.84 7.53 8.70
C LEU A 111 11.18 7.68 7.99
N ASP A 112 11.65 6.61 7.35
CA ASP A 112 13.01 6.57 6.85
C ASP A 112 13.14 6.95 5.38
N HIS A 113 12.03 6.94 4.64
CA HIS A 113 12.07 7.14 3.20
C HIS A 113 10.98 8.08 2.73
N ASP A 114 11.20 8.69 1.58
CA ASP A 114 10.21 9.54 0.95
C ASP A 114 9.27 8.65 0.15
N VAL A 115 8.18 8.24 0.77
CA VAL A 115 7.26 7.27 0.18
C VAL A 115 5.81 7.70 0.36
N ASP A 116 4.98 7.20 -0.55
CA ASP A 116 3.54 7.36 -0.52
C ASP A 116 2.98 5.94 -0.52
N ILE A 117 2.29 5.54 0.55
CA ILE A 117 1.96 4.14 0.81
C ILE A 117 0.47 3.87 0.70
N TYR A 118 0.14 2.81 -0.02
CA TYR A 118 -1.23 2.35 -0.23
C TYR A 118 -1.28 0.86 0.13
N ILE A 119 -2.19 0.48 1.03
CA ILE A 119 -2.31 -0.91 1.43
C ILE A 119 -3.76 -1.38 1.38
N THR A 120 -3.94 -2.67 1.18
CA THR A 120 -5.25 -3.29 1.31
C THR A 120 -5.18 -4.43 2.30
N GLY A 121 -6.32 -4.84 2.78
CA GLY A 121 -6.41 -6.00 3.65
C GLY A 121 -7.87 -6.30 3.95
N SER A 122 -8.11 -7.35 4.76
CA SER A 122 -9.47 -7.70 5.10
C SER A 122 -10.05 -6.67 6.05
N ASN A 123 -11.31 -6.35 5.80
CA ASN A 123 -12.01 -5.37 6.63
C ASN A 123 -12.04 -5.80 8.09
N ALA A 124 -12.27 -7.08 8.33
CA ALA A 124 -12.33 -7.60 9.70
C ALA A 124 -11.00 -7.41 10.42
N TYR A 125 -9.89 -7.68 9.73
CA TYR A 125 -8.58 -7.53 10.33
C TYR A 125 -8.31 -6.09 10.74
N PHE A 126 -8.58 -5.15 9.83
CA PHE A 126 -8.30 -3.74 10.13
C PHE A 126 -9.22 -3.19 11.20
N LEU A 127 -10.46 -3.66 11.26
CA LEU A 127 -11.35 -3.25 12.34
C LEU A 127 -10.79 -3.69 13.68
N SER A 128 -10.32 -4.92 13.77
CA SER A 128 -9.70 -5.40 15.02
C SER A 128 -8.49 -4.58 15.39
N SER A 129 -7.63 -4.31 14.41
CA SER A 129 -6.42 -3.54 14.65
C SER A 129 -6.71 -2.14 15.16
N GLN A 130 -7.77 -1.54 14.67
CA GLN A 130 -8.11 -0.18 15.07
C GLN A 130 -8.63 -0.09 16.49
N LEU A 131 -9.10 -1.19 17.02
CA LEU A 131 -9.61 -1.22 18.39
C LEU A 131 -8.51 -1.39 19.42
N SER A 132 -7.34 -1.77 19.01
CA SER A 132 -6.24 -2.00 19.94
C SER A 132 -5.42 -0.75 20.24
#